data_b3f06c75684544321dd2ee14aae970c9
#
_entry.id   b3f06c75684544321dd2ee14aae970c9
#
_cell.length_a   1.000
_cell.length_b   1.000
_cell.length_c   1.000
_cell.angle_alpha   90.00
_cell.angle_beta   90.00
_cell.angle_gamma   90.00
#
_symmetry.space_group_name_H-M   'P 1'
#
loop_
_entity.id
_entity.type
_entity.pdbx_description
1 polymer ?
#
loop_
_entity_poly.entity_id
_entity_poly.type
_entity_poly.pdbx_seq_one_letter_code
_entity_poly.pdbx_strand_id
1 'polypeptide(L)'
;MAEAYIVEAVRTPVGKRNGGLAAVHPADLGAHVLKALMERAGADPAAVGDVVFGCLDTVGPQAGDIARTCWLAAGLPEEVPGVTVDRQCGSSQQALHFAAQGVLSGTQDLVVAGGVQNMSQVPIAFASRQAAEPLGLTQGPYAGSEGWRARYGDQPVNQFHGAELIAKKWDISRRAMEEFALRSHQRAVRAIDEGRFDRETVPYGEVTTDEGPRRDTTLEKMAGLQPLIEGGRLTAAVSSQVSDGASALLLASERAVREHGLTPRARIHHLSVRGEDPIRMLSAPLPATAYALKKAGMTLDDIDLVEINEAFAPVVLAWLKETGADPEKVNVNGGAIALGHPLGATGTKLMTTLLHELERTGGRFGLQTMCEGGGQANVTIIERL
;
A
#
# COMPACT_ATOMS: atom_id res chain seq x y z
N MET A 1 12.39 -1.94 26.02
CA MET A 1 11.54 -1.00 25.28
C MET A 1 10.22 -1.70 25.03
N ALA A 2 9.11 -0.99 24.96
CA ALA A 2 7.85 -1.61 24.59
C ALA A 2 7.94 -2.18 23.16
N GLU A 3 7.30 -3.30 22.92
CA GLU A 3 7.24 -3.95 21.61
C GLU A 3 5.83 -3.81 21.04
N ALA A 4 5.74 -3.75 19.72
CA ALA A 4 4.48 -3.78 18.99
C ALA A 4 4.46 -5.03 18.09
N TYR A 5 3.45 -5.84 18.25
CA TYR A 5 3.30 -7.11 17.55
C TYR A 5 2.16 -7.05 16.54
N ILE A 6 2.35 -7.64 15.36
CA ILE A 6 1.28 -7.98 14.44
C ILE A 6 0.73 -9.33 14.87
N VAL A 7 -0.56 -9.37 15.17
CA VAL A 7 -1.26 -10.58 15.63
C VAL A 7 -2.02 -11.24 14.48
N GLU A 8 -2.68 -10.43 13.65
CA GLU A 8 -3.41 -10.92 12.48
C GLU A 8 -3.34 -9.90 11.34
N ALA A 9 -3.45 -10.40 10.10
CA ALA A 9 -3.40 -9.59 8.90
C ALA A 9 -4.27 -10.22 7.81
N VAL A 10 -5.20 -9.43 7.24
CA VAL A 10 -6.15 -9.88 6.22
C VAL A 10 -6.38 -8.81 5.15
N ARG A 11 -6.85 -9.25 3.98
CA ARG A 11 -7.26 -8.35 2.89
C ARG A 11 -8.43 -8.92 2.10
N THR A 12 -9.17 -8.08 1.39
CA THR A 12 -10.02 -8.56 0.31
C THR A 12 -9.17 -9.05 -0.88
N PRO A 13 -9.72 -9.83 -1.80
CA PRO A 13 -9.20 -9.82 -3.16
C PRO A 13 -9.16 -8.39 -3.67
N VAL A 14 -8.23 -8.08 -4.58
CA VAL A 14 -8.18 -6.77 -5.22
C VAL A 14 -9.07 -6.80 -6.46
N GLY A 15 -10.11 -5.96 -6.45
CA GLY A 15 -10.99 -5.75 -7.59
C GLY A 15 -10.31 -4.89 -8.66
N LYS A 16 -10.43 -5.27 -9.93
CA LYS A 16 -10.02 -4.43 -11.04
C LYS A 16 -11.04 -3.29 -11.25
N ARG A 17 -10.63 -2.24 -11.94
CA ARG A 17 -11.54 -1.15 -12.33
C ARG A 17 -12.81 -1.70 -12.99
N ASN A 18 -13.98 -1.30 -12.46
CA ASN A 18 -15.28 -1.78 -12.89
C ASN A 18 -15.45 -3.32 -12.81
N GLY A 19 -14.70 -3.98 -11.92
CA GLY A 19 -14.79 -5.40 -11.62
C GLY A 19 -15.81 -5.75 -10.54
N GLY A 20 -15.65 -6.92 -9.92
CA GLY A 20 -16.62 -7.45 -8.98
C GLY A 20 -16.80 -6.64 -7.70
N LEU A 21 -15.79 -5.82 -7.30
CA LEU A 21 -15.89 -4.94 -6.13
C LEU A 21 -16.35 -3.51 -6.46
N ALA A 22 -16.49 -3.15 -7.73
CA ALA A 22 -16.73 -1.76 -8.14
C ALA A 22 -18.01 -1.14 -7.56
N ALA A 23 -19.08 -1.93 -7.43
CA ALA A 23 -20.36 -1.46 -6.88
C ALA A 23 -20.46 -1.55 -5.35
N VAL A 24 -19.47 -2.14 -4.69
CA VAL A 24 -19.49 -2.34 -3.23
C VAL A 24 -19.18 -1.02 -2.53
N HIS A 25 -20.01 -0.65 -1.57
CA HIS A 25 -19.78 0.55 -0.77
C HIS A 25 -18.44 0.45 -0.02
N PRO A 26 -17.56 1.47 -0.04
CA PRO A 26 -16.26 1.41 0.65
C PRO A 26 -16.35 1.02 2.13
N ALA A 27 -17.37 1.52 2.83
CA ALA A 27 -17.58 1.14 4.23
C ALA A 27 -17.85 -0.36 4.40
N ASP A 28 -18.57 -1.00 3.46
CA ASP A 28 -18.85 -2.44 3.51
C ASP A 28 -17.59 -3.26 3.18
N LEU A 29 -16.73 -2.77 2.28
CA LEU A 29 -15.41 -3.39 2.02
C LEU A 29 -14.54 -3.36 3.28
N GLY A 30 -14.45 -2.20 3.94
CA GLY A 30 -13.71 -2.06 5.20
C GLY A 30 -14.33 -2.89 6.32
N ALA A 31 -15.64 -2.88 6.47
CA ALA A 31 -16.36 -3.68 7.46
C ALA A 31 -16.10 -5.18 7.30
N HIS A 32 -16.02 -5.65 6.05
CA HIS A 32 -15.76 -7.06 5.74
C HIS A 32 -14.40 -7.54 6.26
N VAL A 33 -13.34 -6.77 6.00
CA VAL A 33 -12.01 -7.14 6.51
C VAL A 33 -11.91 -6.98 8.02
N LEU A 34 -12.60 -6.00 8.62
CA LEU A 34 -12.59 -5.78 10.07
C LEU A 34 -13.25 -6.96 10.81
N LYS A 35 -14.41 -7.44 10.33
CA LYS A 35 -15.04 -8.65 10.87
C LYS A 35 -14.10 -9.85 10.82
N ALA A 36 -13.56 -10.14 9.64
CA ALA A 36 -12.66 -11.27 9.46
C ALA A 36 -11.38 -11.15 10.29
N LEU A 37 -10.83 -9.94 10.43
CA LEU A 37 -9.67 -9.68 11.28
C LEU A 37 -9.93 -10.05 12.73
N MET A 38 -11.03 -9.54 13.31
CA MET A 38 -11.39 -9.78 14.71
C MET A 38 -11.73 -11.26 14.94
N GLU A 39 -12.48 -11.90 14.04
CA GLU A 39 -12.82 -13.32 14.10
C GLU A 39 -11.57 -14.20 14.05
N ARG A 40 -10.62 -13.94 13.12
CA ARG A 40 -9.38 -14.73 12.99
C ARG A 40 -8.42 -14.53 14.16
N ALA A 41 -8.34 -13.30 14.65
CA ALA A 41 -7.51 -12.97 15.81
C ALA A 41 -8.04 -13.59 17.12
N GLY A 42 -9.37 -13.85 17.19
CA GLY A 42 -10.03 -14.27 18.43
C GLY A 42 -9.97 -13.22 19.53
N ALA A 43 -9.77 -11.94 19.15
CA ALA A 43 -9.69 -10.83 20.08
C ALA A 43 -11.06 -10.25 20.38
N ASP A 44 -11.26 -9.77 21.63
CA ASP A 44 -12.47 -9.02 21.99
C ASP A 44 -12.46 -7.67 21.28
N PRO A 45 -13.42 -7.37 20.38
CA PRO A 45 -13.48 -6.09 19.70
C PRO A 45 -13.60 -4.89 20.66
N ALA A 46 -14.20 -5.06 21.85
CA ALA A 46 -14.31 -3.99 22.83
C ALA A 46 -12.96 -3.60 23.48
N ALA A 47 -11.95 -4.45 23.36
CA ALA A 47 -10.59 -4.18 23.82
C ALA A 47 -9.77 -3.33 22.84
N VAL A 48 -10.26 -3.11 21.61
CA VAL A 48 -9.59 -2.26 20.61
C VAL A 48 -9.64 -0.81 21.05
N GLY A 49 -8.47 -0.18 21.17
CA GLY A 49 -8.37 1.23 21.60
C GLY A 49 -8.60 2.23 20.48
N ASP A 50 -8.30 1.86 19.22
CA ASP A 50 -8.48 2.74 18.06
C ASP A 50 -8.46 1.95 16.73
N VAL A 51 -9.08 2.53 15.70
CA VAL A 51 -9.03 2.05 14.30
C VAL A 51 -8.43 3.12 13.42
N VAL A 52 -7.24 2.88 12.90
CA VAL A 52 -6.52 3.82 12.04
C VAL A 52 -6.55 3.31 10.61
N PHE A 53 -7.29 3.99 9.72
CA PHE A 53 -7.43 3.57 8.31
C PHE A 53 -6.88 4.58 7.34
N GLY A 54 -6.17 4.07 6.33
CA GLY A 54 -5.76 4.82 5.16
C GLY A 54 -6.90 4.95 4.15
N CYS A 55 -7.14 6.16 3.71
CA CYS A 55 -8.01 6.47 2.57
C CYS A 55 -7.65 7.84 2.02
N LEU A 56 -7.70 8.00 0.70
CA LEU A 56 -7.53 9.30 0.07
C LEU A 56 -8.70 9.60 -0.88
N ASP A 57 -8.76 10.84 -1.36
CA ASP A 57 -9.96 11.35 -2.02
C ASP A 57 -11.21 11.07 -1.19
N THR A 58 -11.19 11.51 0.08
CA THR A 58 -12.24 11.26 1.08
C THR A 58 -13.49 12.10 0.79
N VAL A 59 -14.17 11.77 -0.30
CA VAL A 59 -15.41 12.42 -0.77
C VAL A 59 -16.52 11.37 -0.94
N GLY A 60 -17.78 11.81 -0.92
CA GLY A 60 -18.93 10.93 -1.12
C GLY A 60 -18.90 9.71 -0.19
N PRO A 61 -18.91 8.48 -0.72
CA PRO A 61 -18.95 7.26 0.10
C PRO A 61 -17.67 6.99 0.92
N GLN A 62 -16.58 7.72 0.66
CA GLN A 62 -15.32 7.64 1.41
C GLN A 62 -15.14 8.81 2.39
N ALA A 63 -16.10 9.73 2.50
CA ALA A 63 -16.03 10.89 3.38
C ALA A 63 -16.40 10.54 4.83
N GLY A 64 -16.27 11.52 5.73
CA GLY A 64 -16.81 11.49 7.08
C GLY A 64 -16.16 10.47 8.01
N ASP A 65 -14.84 10.35 7.97
CA ASP A 65 -14.07 9.34 8.72
C ASP A 65 -14.48 7.91 8.38
N ILE A 66 -13.97 7.44 7.24
CA ILE A 66 -14.26 6.10 6.73
C ILE A 66 -13.79 4.99 7.69
N ALA A 67 -12.75 5.22 8.51
CA ALA A 67 -12.28 4.26 9.52
C ALA A 67 -13.41 3.93 10.50
N ARG A 68 -13.97 4.97 11.11
CA ARG A 68 -15.09 4.85 12.05
C ARG A 68 -16.32 4.26 11.38
N THR A 69 -16.63 4.69 10.16
CA THR A 69 -17.78 4.19 9.39
C THR A 69 -17.66 2.70 9.10
N CYS A 70 -16.48 2.22 8.70
CA CYS A 70 -16.22 0.79 8.47
C CYS A 70 -16.41 -0.04 9.75
N TRP A 71 -15.89 0.46 10.89
CA TRP A 71 -16.02 -0.22 12.18
C TRP A 71 -17.48 -0.39 12.60
N LEU A 72 -18.26 0.69 12.51
CA LEU A 72 -19.68 0.66 12.83
C LEU A 72 -20.51 -0.19 11.84
N ALA A 73 -20.20 -0.11 10.55
CA ALA A 73 -20.85 -0.94 9.53
C ALA A 73 -20.55 -2.43 9.74
N ALA A 74 -19.42 -2.77 10.36
CA ALA A 74 -19.11 -4.12 10.80
C ALA A 74 -19.97 -4.61 11.96
N GLY A 75 -20.76 -3.74 12.61
CA GLY A 75 -21.54 -4.06 13.82
C GLY A 75 -20.67 -4.27 15.04
N LEU A 76 -19.47 -3.66 15.06
CA LEU A 76 -18.51 -3.72 16.16
C LEU A 76 -18.80 -2.63 17.20
N PRO A 77 -18.24 -2.71 18.43
CA PRO A 77 -18.60 -1.83 19.55
C PRO A 77 -18.49 -0.34 19.26
N GLU A 78 -19.52 0.43 19.68
CA GLU A 78 -19.59 1.87 19.43
C GLU A 78 -18.57 2.69 20.23
N GLU A 79 -17.99 2.14 21.28
CA GLU A 79 -16.98 2.78 22.12
C GLU A 79 -15.63 2.92 21.44
N VAL A 80 -15.35 2.12 20.42
CA VAL A 80 -14.06 2.12 19.71
C VAL A 80 -14.03 3.26 18.70
N PRO A 81 -13.14 4.25 18.84
CA PRO A 81 -13.00 5.35 17.90
C PRO A 81 -12.37 4.92 16.59
N GLY A 82 -12.31 5.83 15.63
CA GLY A 82 -11.59 5.64 14.38
C GLY A 82 -10.99 6.95 13.89
N VAL A 83 -9.97 6.85 13.06
CA VAL A 83 -9.36 8.00 12.37
C VAL A 83 -8.91 7.62 10.97
N THR A 84 -9.19 8.50 10.02
CA THR A 84 -8.77 8.35 8.64
C THR A 84 -7.47 9.11 8.38
N VAL A 85 -6.51 8.45 7.76
CA VAL A 85 -5.18 9.00 7.45
C VAL A 85 -4.99 9.10 5.95
N ASP A 86 -4.55 10.25 5.48
CA ASP A 86 -4.07 10.48 4.11
C ASP A 86 -2.57 10.77 4.11
N ARG A 87 -1.79 9.84 3.59
CA ARG A 87 -0.40 9.96 3.17
C ARG A 87 -0.27 9.46 1.74
N GLN A 88 -1.20 9.87 0.90
CA GLN A 88 -1.27 9.45 -0.48
C GLN A 88 -1.20 7.91 -0.61
N CYS A 89 -0.42 7.37 -1.54
CA CYS A 89 -0.28 5.92 -1.74
C CYS A 89 0.10 5.13 -0.47
N GLY A 90 0.80 5.76 0.49
CA GLY A 90 1.26 5.17 1.75
C GLY A 90 0.28 5.28 2.91
N SER A 91 -0.98 5.66 2.69
CA SER A 91 -1.93 5.97 3.77
C SER A 91 -2.11 4.83 4.77
N SER A 92 -2.34 3.59 4.34
CA SER A 92 -2.46 2.48 5.28
C SER A 92 -1.13 1.99 5.86
N GLN A 93 0.02 2.20 5.18
CA GLN A 93 1.32 1.98 5.81
C GLN A 93 1.57 3.03 6.91
N GLN A 94 1.13 4.27 6.71
CA GLN A 94 1.17 5.28 7.77
C GLN A 94 0.19 4.96 8.90
N ALA A 95 -0.98 4.41 8.61
CA ALA A 95 -1.91 3.89 9.61
C ALA A 95 -1.25 2.82 10.49
N LEU A 96 -0.53 1.87 9.86
CA LEU A 96 0.29 0.88 10.57
C LEU A 96 1.35 1.55 11.46
N HIS A 97 2.05 2.59 10.95
CA HIS A 97 3.04 3.33 11.74
C HIS A 97 2.42 4.00 12.96
N PHE A 98 1.28 4.66 12.81
CA PHE A 98 0.60 5.33 13.93
C PHE A 98 0.09 4.34 14.97
N ALA A 99 -0.53 3.23 14.54
CA ALA A 99 -0.95 2.16 15.43
C ALA A 99 0.24 1.56 16.22
N ALA A 100 1.33 1.23 15.53
CA ALA A 100 2.54 0.73 16.18
C ALA A 100 3.15 1.76 17.14
N GLN A 101 3.19 3.05 16.78
CA GLN A 101 3.67 4.13 17.65
C GLN A 101 2.79 4.29 18.89
N GLY A 102 1.47 4.15 18.76
CA GLY A 102 0.53 4.13 19.88
C GLY A 102 0.83 3.01 20.86
N VAL A 103 1.08 1.82 20.35
CA VAL A 103 1.48 0.64 21.15
C VAL A 103 2.86 0.83 21.79
N LEU A 104 3.86 1.24 21.01
CA LEU A 104 5.25 1.44 21.48
C LEU A 104 5.36 2.55 22.53
N SER A 105 4.48 3.58 22.46
CA SER A 105 4.43 4.66 23.48
C SER A 105 3.72 4.25 24.76
N GLY A 106 3.01 3.12 24.75
CA GLY A 106 2.21 2.65 25.88
C GLY A 106 0.88 3.40 26.08
N THR A 107 0.46 4.22 25.10
CA THR A 107 -0.86 4.89 25.13
C THR A 107 -1.99 3.99 24.70
N GLN A 108 -1.69 2.94 23.94
CA GLN A 108 -2.66 1.95 23.46
C GLN A 108 -2.07 0.55 23.57
N ASP A 109 -2.94 -0.48 23.69
CA ASP A 109 -2.52 -1.87 23.80
C ASP A 109 -2.97 -2.74 22.64
N LEU A 110 -4.13 -2.47 22.07
CA LEU A 110 -4.69 -3.20 20.96
C LEU A 110 -5.25 -2.19 19.95
N VAL A 111 -4.73 -2.20 18.73
CA VAL A 111 -5.05 -1.19 17.70
C VAL A 111 -5.22 -1.87 16.35
N VAL A 112 -6.24 -1.48 15.61
CA VAL A 112 -6.43 -1.88 14.22
C VAL A 112 -5.79 -0.85 13.29
N ALA A 113 -4.93 -1.31 12.40
CA ALA A 113 -4.41 -0.53 11.27
C ALA A 113 -4.89 -1.10 9.96
N GLY A 114 -5.39 -0.27 9.07
CA GLY A 114 -5.88 -0.77 7.79
C GLY A 114 -6.06 0.32 6.76
N GLY A 115 -6.84 0.02 5.76
CA GLY A 115 -7.24 0.99 4.75
C GLY A 115 -8.24 0.43 3.75
N VAL A 116 -8.92 1.33 3.10
CA VAL A 116 -9.92 1.04 2.07
C VAL A 116 -9.84 2.04 0.95
N GLN A 117 -10.06 1.59 -0.26
CA GLN A 117 -10.21 2.46 -1.43
C GLN A 117 -11.12 1.79 -2.46
N ASN A 118 -12.09 2.52 -2.97
CA ASN A 118 -12.86 2.12 -4.14
C ASN A 118 -12.63 3.16 -5.26
N MET A 119 -11.64 2.89 -6.12
CA MET A 119 -11.26 3.80 -7.20
C MET A 119 -12.18 3.70 -8.42
N SER A 120 -13.06 2.70 -8.46
CA SER A 120 -14.13 2.61 -9.45
C SER A 120 -15.23 3.65 -9.19
N GLN A 121 -15.55 3.93 -7.91
CA GLN A 121 -16.54 4.94 -7.50
C GLN A 121 -15.91 6.32 -7.32
N VAL A 122 -14.73 6.39 -6.70
CA VAL A 122 -14.00 7.63 -6.42
C VAL A 122 -12.64 7.56 -7.11
N PRO A 123 -12.52 8.04 -8.35
CA PRO A 123 -11.27 8.02 -9.11
C PRO A 123 -10.16 8.81 -8.44
N ILE A 124 -8.90 8.44 -8.72
CA ILE A 124 -7.73 9.15 -8.22
C ILE A 124 -7.77 10.64 -8.57
N ALA A 125 -7.42 11.50 -7.63
CA ALA A 125 -7.45 12.95 -7.72
C ALA A 125 -8.87 13.54 -7.91
N PHE A 126 -9.92 12.77 -7.52
CA PHE A 126 -11.30 13.25 -7.60
C PHE A 126 -11.50 14.54 -6.82
N ALA A 127 -11.01 14.61 -5.58
CA ALA A 127 -11.16 15.77 -4.70
C ALA A 127 -10.51 17.04 -5.30
N SER A 128 -9.33 16.91 -5.91
CA SER A 128 -8.59 18.06 -6.45
C SER A 128 -8.97 18.46 -7.87
N ARG A 129 -9.70 17.61 -8.59
CA ARG A 129 -10.11 17.88 -9.99
C ARG A 129 -11.62 17.93 -10.16
N GLN A 130 -12.30 16.79 -10.05
CA GLN A 130 -13.73 16.68 -10.37
C GLN A 130 -14.63 17.32 -9.31
N ALA A 131 -14.31 17.17 -8.02
CA ALA A 131 -15.10 17.80 -6.94
C ALA A 131 -14.84 19.31 -6.83
N ALA A 132 -13.67 19.77 -7.27
CA ALA A 132 -13.29 21.17 -7.21
C ALA A 132 -13.91 22.01 -8.34
N GLU A 133 -14.08 21.44 -9.53
CA GLU A 133 -14.57 22.11 -10.73
C GLU A 133 -15.96 22.75 -10.55
N PRO A 134 -17.00 22.06 -10.03
CA PRO A 134 -18.31 22.65 -9.79
C PRO A 134 -18.32 23.82 -8.79
N LEU A 135 -17.30 23.91 -7.93
CA LEU A 135 -17.11 24.98 -6.95
C LEU A 135 -16.27 26.14 -7.49
N GLY A 136 -15.85 26.09 -8.77
CA GLY A 136 -14.98 27.07 -9.37
C GLY A 136 -13.54 27.04 -8.83
N LEU A 137 -13.13 25.98 -8.15
CA LEU A 137 -11.77 25.79 -7.64
C LEU A 137 -10.90 25.25 -8.77
N THR A 138 -10.28 26.17 -9.51
CA THR A 138 -9.48 25.83 -10.72
C THR A 138 -8.02 25.52 -10.42
N GLN A 139 -7.58 25.74 -9.17
CA GLN A 139 -6.21 25.55 -8.75
C GLN A 139 -6.05 24.18 -8.05
N GLY A 140 -5.09 23.38 -8.50
CA GLY A 140 -4.70 22.15 -7.83
C GLY A 140 -3.83 22.42 -6.59
N PRO A 141 -3.41 21.37 -5.87
CA PRO A 141 -2.69 21.52 -4.59
C PRO A 141 -1.35 22.25 -4.69
N TYR A 142 -0.76 22.33 -5.86
CA TYR A 142 0.53 22.99 -6.12
C TYR A 142 0.36 24.28 -6.94
N ALA A 143 -0.51 24.25 -7.94
CA ALA A 143 -0.76 25.39 -8.83
C ALA A 143 -1.39 26.56 -8.07
N GLY A 144 -0.90 27.78 -8.30
CA GLY A 144 -1.37 29.00 -7.65
C GLY A 144 -0.72 29.31 -6.29
N SER A 145 0.03 28.38 -5.69
CA SER A 145 0.80 28.66 -4.47
C SER A 145 2.07 29.45 -4.80
N GLU A 146 2.15 30.69 -4.29
CA GLU A 146 3.33 31.54 -4.50
C GLU A 146 4.60 30.91 -3.87
N GLY A 147 4.51 30.34 -2.67
CA GLY A 147 5.61 29.67 -2.00
C GLY A 147 6.09 28.44 -2.75
N TRP A 148 5.15 27.66 -3.33
CA TRP A 148 5.52 26.52 -4.19
C TRP A 148 6.27 26.98 -5.43
N ARG A 149 5.71 27.95 -6.15
CA ARG A 149 6.29 28.50 -7.38
C ARG A 149 7.68 29.10 -7.15
N ALA A 150 7.86 29.85 -6.06
CA ALA A 150 9.15 30.44 -5.72
C ALA A 150 10.24 29.39 -5.49
N ARG A 151 9.89 28.20 -4.98
CA ARG A 151 10.84 27.13 -4.68
C ARG A 151 11.04 26.14 -5.83
N TYR A 152 9.98 25.76 -6.52
CA TYR A 152 9.98 24.66 -7.48
C TYR A 152 9.64 25.08 -8.92
N GLY A 153 9.24 26.35 -9.14
CA GLY A 153 8.83 26.84 -10.46
C GLY A 153 7.43 26.33 -10.87
N ASP A 154 7.12 26.54 -12.16
CA ASP A 154 5.84 26.18 -12.78
C ASP A 154 5.91 24.84 -13.56
N GLN A 155 6.79 23.93 -13.16
CA GLN A 155 6.91 22.64 -13.83
C GLN A 155 5.77 21.66 -13.45
N PRO A 156 5.47 20.66 -14.30
CA PRO A 156 4.44 19.67 -14.00
C PRO A 156 4.76 18.87 -12.75
N VAL A 157 3.79 18.74 -11.83
CA VAL A 157 3.89 17.92 -10.62
C VAL A 157 2.80 16.86 -10.67
N ASN A 158 3.15 15.69 -11.15
CA ASN A 158 2.27 14.52 -11.17
C ASN A 158 3.10 13.23 -11.26
N GLN A 159 2.47 12.11 -10.95
CA GLN A 159 3.11 10.79 -10.88
C GLN A 159 3.69 10.33 -12.23
N PHE A 160 3.05 10.66 -13.37
CA PHE A 160 3.53 10.25 -14.69
C PHE A 160 4.82 10.98 -15.05
N HIS A 161 4.85 12.30 -14.81
CA HIS A 161 6.06 13.11 -15.00
C HIS A 161 7.20 12.64 -14.10
N GLY A 162 6.93 12.38 -12.81
CA GLY A 162 7.91 11.87 -11.86
C GLY A 162 8.48 10.52 -12.29
N ALA A 163 7.64 9.60 -12.76
CA ALA A 163 8.09 8.28 -13.24
C ALA A 163 8.94 8.37 -14.51
N GLU A 164 8.62 9.29 -15.46
CA GLU A 164 9.48 9.56 -16.63
C GLU A 164 10.84 10.15 -16.23
N LEU A 165 10.87 11.08 -15.26
CA LEU A 165 12.13 11.62 -14.73
C LEU A 165 13.00 10.52 -14.09
N ILE A 166 12.40 9.56 -13.40
CA ILE A 166 13.09 8.40 -12.84
C ILE A 166 13.64 7.53 -13.99
N ALA A 167 12.80 7.16 -14.95
CA ALA A 167 13.23 6.35 -16.10
C ALA A 167 14.41 6.99 -16.84
N LYS A 168 14.38 8.33 -16.99
CA LYS A 168 15.48 9.09 -17.61
C LYS A 168 16.73 9.10 -16.74
N LYS A 169 16.60 9.40 -15.44
CA LYS A 169 17.76 9.56 -14.53
C LYS A 169 18.55 8.25 -14.36
N TRP A 170 17.86 7.11 -14.29
CA TRP A 170 18.48 5.80 -14.11
C TRP A 170 18.66 5.02 -15.43
N ASP A 171 18.45 5.68 -16.56
CA ASP A 171 18.54 5.08 -17.89
C ASP A 171 17.81 3.74 -17.98
N ILE A 172 16.51 3.78 -17.65
CA ILE A 172 15.62 2.63 -17.72
C ILE A 172 14.86 2.66 -19.05
N SER A 173 15.09 1.66 -19.88
CA SER A 173 14.44 1.55 -21.18
C SER A 173 12.97 1.11 -21.03
N ARG A 174 12.15 1.43 -22.04
CA ARG A 174 10.78 0.91 -22.14
C ARG A 174 10.76 -0.61 -22.10
N ARG A 175 11.68 -1.27 -22.81
CA ARG A 175 11.79 -2.73 -22.84
C ARG A 175 12.04 -3.32 -21.46
N ALA A 176 12.96 -2.75 -20.68
CA ALA A 176 13.23 -3.19 -19.32
C ALA A 176 12.00 -3.06 -18.41
N MET A 177 11.22 -1.98 -18.56
CA MET A 177 9.96 -1.78 -17.83
C MET A 177 8.90 -2.81 -18.22
N GLU A 178 8.77 -3.15 -19.50
CA GLU A 178 7.83 -4.16 -19.99
C GLU A 178 8.21 -5.58 -19.53
N GLU A 179 9.50 -5.91 -19.50
CA GLU A 179 10.00 -7.19 -18.97
C GLU A 179 9.74 -7.31 -17.45
N PHE A 180 9.92 -6.22 -16.72
CA PHE A 180 9.57 -6.16 -15.30
C PHE A 180 8.05 -6.38 -15.09
N ALA A 181 7.21 -5.69 -15.86
CA ALA A 181 5.76 -5.81 -15.79
C ALA A 181 5.28 -7.23 -16.13
N LEU A 182 5.85 -7.84 -17.17
CA LEU A 182 5.55 -9.23 -17.53
C LEU A 182 5.89 -10.18 -16.36
N ARG A 183 7.06 -10.01 -15.74
CA ARG A 183 7.46 -10.80 -14.59
C ARG A 183 6.53 -10.62 -13.40
N SER A 184 6.05 -9.38 -13.11
CA SER A 184 5.06 -9.11 -12.08
C SER A 184 3.78 -9.92 -12.32
N HIS A 185 3.23 -9.91 -13.54
CA HIS A 185 2.06 -10.72 -13.89
C HIS A 185 2.31 -12.23 -13.75
N GLN A 186 3.45 -12.73 -14.23
CA GLN A 186 3.81 -14.15 -14.11
C GLN A 186 3.93 -14.59 -12.65
N ARG A 187 4.54 -13.78 -11.79
CA ARG A 187 4.64 -14.04 -10.35
C ARG A 187 3.28 -14.06 -9.68
N ALA A 188 2.42 -13.08 -10.00
CA ALA A 188 1.07 -13.01 -9.43
C ALA A 188 0.20 -14.21 -9.86
N VAL A 189 0.24 -14.58 -11.13
CA VAL A 189 -0.47 -15.77 -11.63
C VAL A 189 0.00 -17.04 -10.94
N ARG A 190 1.32 -17.23 -10.82
CA ARG A 190 1.90 -18.37 -10.12
C ARG A 190 1.48 -18.39 -8.63
N ALA A 191 1.51 -17.25 -7.96
CA ALA A 191 1.10 -17.15 -6.56
C ALA A 191 -0.37 -17.54 -6.36
N ILE A 192 -1.26 -17.12 -7.27
CA ILE A 192 -2.66 -17.52 -7.27
C ILE A 192 -2.80 -19.03 -7.50
N ASP A 193 -2.13 -19.57 -8.53
CA ASP A 193 -2.23 -20.98 -8.89
C ASP A 193 -1.68 -21.92 -7.79
N GLU A 194 -0.72 -21.46 -7.02
CA GLU A 194 -0.14 -22.17 -5.87
C GLU A 194 -0.88 -21.91 -4.55
N GLY A 195 -1.96 -21.12 -4.54
CA GLY A 195 -2.75 -20.82 -3.34
C GLY A 195 -1.99 -19.98 -2.28
N ARG A 196 -0.97 -19.21 -2.68
CA ARG A 196 -0.14 -18.43 -1.73
C ARG A 196 -0.93 -17.33 -1.01
N PHE A 197 -2.02 -16.85 -1.61
CA PHE A 197 -2.88 -15.80 -1.07
C PHE A 197 -4.07 -16.33 -0.26
N ASP A 198 -4.30 -17.65 -0.19
CA ASP A 198 -5.52 -18.23 0.40
C ASP A 198 -5.67 -17.89 1.89
N ARG A 199 -4.56 -17.82 2.63
CA ARG A 199 -4.56 -17.51 4.06
C ARG A 199 -4.76 -16.02 4.36
N GLU A 200 -4.36 -15.15 3.47
CA GLU A 200 -4.43 -13.69 3.67
C GLU A 200 -5.74 -13.08 3.14
N THR A 201 -6.36 -13.75 2.18
CA THR A 201 -7.53 -13.23 1.46
C THR A 201 -8.84 -13.61 2.16
N VAL A 202 -9.76 -12.64 2.24
CA VAL A 202 -11.14 -12.84 2.67
C VAL A 202 -12.06 -12.60 1.46
N PRO A 203 -12.60 -13.65 0.84
CA PRO A 203 -13.48 -13.52 -0.31
C PRO A 203 -14.67 -12.61 -0.06
N TYR A 204 -15.07 -11.81 -1.05
CA TYR A 204 -16.25 -10.94 -0.98
C TYR A 204 -17.27 -11.38 -2.04
N GLY A 205 -18.34 -12.03 -1.63
CA GLY A 205 -19.31 -12.62 -2.54
C GLY A 205 -18.65 -13.59 -3.51
N GLU A 206 -18.81 -13.34 -4.81
CA GLU A 206 -18.22 -14.18 -5.86
C GLU A 206 -16.76 -13.80 -6.18
N VAL A 207 -16.23 -12.70 -5.64
CA VAL A 207 -14.85 -12.29 -5.85
C VAL A 207 -13.97 -13.04 -4.84
N THR A 208 -13.34 -14.10 -5.30
CA THR A 208 -12.54 -15.01 -4.46
C THR A 208 -11.02 -14.83 -4.67
N THR A 209 -10.62 -14.22 -5.78
CA THR A 209 -9.21 -14.03 -6.17
C THR A 209 -8.99 -12.63 -6.72
N ASP A 210 -7.73 -12.16 -6.72
CA ASP A 210 -7.34 -10.90 -7.32
C ASP A 210 -7.67 -10.88 -8.82
N GLU A 211 -8.40 -9.85 -9.28
CA GLU A 211 -8.89 -9.75 -10.66
C GLU A 211 -7.89 -9.12 -11.64
N GLY A 212 -6.81 -8.54 -11.13
CA GLY A 212 -5.83 -7.77 -11.91
C GLY A 212 -4.87 -8.59 -12.78
N PRO A 213 -4.38 -9.77 -12.34
CA PRO A 213 -3.35 -10.52 -13.05
C PRO A 213 -3.78 -11.00 -14.43
N ARG A 214 -2.95 -10.72 -15.45
CA ARG A 214 -3.25 -11.03 -16.86
C ARG A 214 -2.43 -12.24 -17.31
N ARG A 215 -3.09 -13.39 -17.43
CA ARG A 215 -2.46 -14.68 -17.81
C ARG A 215 -1.94 -14.70 -19.25
N ASP A 216 -2.55 -13.90 -20.12
CA ASP A 216 -2.29 -13.87 -21.56
C ASP A 216 -1.46 -12.66 -22.01
N THR A 217 -0.87 -11.91 -21.08
CA THR A 217 -0.04 -10.76 -21.44
C THR A 217 1.32 -11.21 -22.00
N THR A 218 1.80 -10.48 -23.02
CA THR A 218 3.10 -10.74 -23.65
C THR A 218 3.82 -9.43 -23.92
N LEU A 219 5.13 -9.52 -24.17
CA LEU A 219 5.95 -8.35 -24.52
C LEU A 219 5.50 -7.69 -25.82
N GLU A 220 5.02 -8.47 -26.79
CA GLU A 220 4.49 -7.97 -28.07
C GLU A 220 3.22 -7.14 -27.85
N LYS A 221 2.29 -7.62 -26.98
CA LYS A 221 1.09 -6.87 -26.61
C LYS A 221 1.45 -5.56 -25.91
N MET A 222 2.43 -5.58 -24.99
CA MET A 222 2.88 -4.39 -24.27
C MET A 222 3.57 -3.38 -25.21
N ALA A 223 4.42 -3.84 -26.12
CA ALA A 223 5.15 -3.00 -27.07
C ALA A 223 4.19 -2.21 -27.99
N GLY A 224 3.01 -2.76 -28.28
CA GLY A 224 1.97 -2.09 -29.09
C GLY A 224 1.22 -0.95 -28.38
N LEU A 225 1.40 -0.75 -27.07
CA LEU A 225 0.68 0.28 -26.32
C LEU A 225 1.25 1.69 -26.56
N GLN A 226 0.37 2.67 -26.58
CA GLN A 226 0.77 4.07 -26.68
C GLN A 226 1.38 4.57 -25.35
N PRO A 227 2.38 5.45 -25.39
CA PRO A 227 2.86 6.13 -24.18
C PRO A 227 1.77 6.96 -23.50
N LEU A 228 1.81 7.02 -22.16
CA LEU A 228 0.89 7.86 -21.36
C LEU A 228 1.17 9.35 -21.49
N ILE A 229 2.39 9.71 -21.85
CA ILE A 229 2.82 11.09 -22.16
C ILE A 229 3.45 11.04 -23.55
N GLU A 230 3.13 12.02 -24.40
CA GLU A 230 3.70 12.12 -25.73
C GLU A 230 5.24 12.14 -25.68
N GLY A 231 5.89 11.29 -26.47
CA GLY A 231 7.34 11.11 -26.48
C GLY A 231 7.90 10.40 -25.23
N GLY A 232 7.05 9.99 -24.30
CA GLY A 232 7.44 9.26 -23.09
C GLY A 232 7.72 7.77 -23.33
N ARG A 233 8.17 7.11 -22.26
CA ARG A 233 8.48 5.65 -22.24
C ARG A 233 7.40 4.84 -21.52
N LEU A 234 6.65 5.47 -20.61
CA LEU A 234 5.65 4.83 -19.78
C LEU A 234 4.38 4.50 -20.56
N THR A 235 3.87 3.30 -20.37
CA THR A 235 2.58 2.85 -20.90
C THR A 235 1.69 2.35 -19.77
N ALA A 236 0.43 2.09 -20.05
CA ALA A 236 -0.48 1.47 -19.10
C ALA A 236 0.01 0.09 -18.61
N ALA A 237 0.79 -0.65 -19.42
CA ALA A 237 1.31 -1.96 -19.02
C ALA A 237 2.38 -1.90 -17.93
N VAL A 238 3.08 -0.77 -17.79
CA VAL A 238 4.18 -0.59 -16.82
C VAL A 238 3.78 0.28 -15.63
N SER A 239 2.48 0.47 -15.45
CA SER A 239 1.84 1.27 -14.40
C SER A 239 0.94 0.39 -13.54
N SER A 240 0.80 0.73 -12.26
CA SER A 240 -0.16 0.07 -11.36
C SER A 240 -1.59 0.21 -11.86
N GLN A 241 -2.42 -0.77 -11.55
CA GLN A 241 -3.82 -0.77 -11.96
C GLN A 241 -4.69 0.03 -10.99
N VAL A 242 -5.68 0.76 -11.54
CA VAL A 242 -6.81 1.31 -10.78
C VAL A 242 -7.60 0.15 -10.20
N SER A 243 -7.85 0.18 -8.88
CA SER A 243 -8.33 -1.00 -8.17
C SER A 243 -9.20 -0.64 -6.97
N ASP A 244 -9.98 -1.62 -6.52
CA ASP A 244 -10.85 -1.54 -5.36
C ASP A 244 -10.44 -2.59 -4.34
N GLY A 245 -10.45 -2.26 -3.04
CA GLY A 245 -10.11 -3.22 -2.00
C GLY A 245 -9.92 -2.62 -0.62
N ALA A 246 -9.82 -3.51 0.36
CA ALA A 246 -9.55 -3.19 1.75
C ALA A 246 -8.57 -4.19 2.37
N SER A 247 -7.84 -3.76 3.40
CA SER A 247 -6.95 -4.61 4.17
C SER A 247 -6.81 -4.09 5.61
N ALA A 248 -6.54 -4.98 6.54
CA ALA A 248 -6.38 -4.61 7.94
C ALA A 248 -5.43 -5.55 8.68
N LEU A 249 -4.75 -5.00 9.70
CA LEU A 249 -3.90 -5.70 10.64
C LEU A 249 -4.32 -5.37 12.07
N LEU A 250 -4.17 -6.34 12.96
CA LEU A 250 -4.31 -6.15 14.40
C LEU A 250 -2.93 -6.06 15.05
N LEU A 251 -2.67 -4.94 15.73
CA LEU A 251 -1.45 -4.71 16.48
C LEU A 251 -1.73 -4.80 17.97
N ALA A 252 -0.80 -5.41 18.70
CA ALA A 252 -0.92 -5.60 20.13
C ALA A 252 0.37 -5.27 20.86
N SER A 253 0.24 -4.73 22.10
CA SER A 253 1.31 -4.67 23.07
C SER A 253 1.58 -6.07 23.67
N GLU A 254 2.73 -6.22 24.30
CA GLU A 254 3.03 -7.44 25.07
C GLU A 254 1.98 -7.71 26.16
N ARG A 255 1.41 -6.65 26.76
CA ARG A 255 0.33 -6.76 27.74
C ARG A 255 -0.93 -7.32 27.10
N ALA A 256 -1.39 -6.75 25.98
CA ALA A 256 -2.58 -7.25 25.29
C ALA A 256 -2.40 -8.70 24.79
N VAL A 257 -1.21 -9.05 24.31
CA VAL A 257 -0.90 -10.44 23.94
C VAL A 257 -1.16 -11.40 25.09
N ARG A 258 -0.69 -11.07 26.29
CA ARG A 258 -0.89 -11.91 27.48
C ARG A 258 -2.34 -11.90 27.99
N GLU A 259 -2.95 -10.71 28.09
CA GLU A 259 -4.29 -10.56 28.68
C GLU A 259 -5.39 -11.18 27.81
N HIS A 260 -5.24 -11.12 26.50
CA HIS A 260 -6.21 -11.66 25.54
C HIS A 260 -5.79 -13.02 24.93
N GLY A 261 -4.68 -13.59 25.36
CA GLY A 261 -4.21 -14.89 24.86
C GLY A 261 -3.89 -14.91 23.36
N LEU A 262 -3.43 -13.77 22.81
CA LEU A 262 -3.14 -13.60 21.38
C LEU A 262 -1.82 -14.25 21.00
N THR A 263 -1.69 -14.63 19.73
CA THR A 263 -0.44 -15.20 19.20
C THR A 263 0.28 -14.16 18.32
N PRO A 264 1.42 -13.63 18.75
CA PRO A 264 2.21 -12.72 17.91
C PRO A 264 2.76 -13.47 16.70
N ARG A 265 2.58 -12.91 15.51
CA ARG A 265 3.10 -13.46 14.24
C ARG A 265 4.39 -12.78 13.81
N ALA A 266 4.46 -11.47 14.03
CA ALA A 266 5.67 -10.68 13.81
C ALA A 266 5.74 -9.52 14.80
N ARG A 267 6.94 -8.97 15.01
CA ARG A 267 7.10 -7.69 15.68
C ARG A 267 7.51 -6.60 14.70
N ILE A 268 7.12 -5.38 15.01
CA ILE A 268 7.61 -4.20 14.30
C ILE A 268 9.06 -3.96 14.73
N HIS A 269 10.00 -4.22 13.83
CA HIS A 269 11.43 -4.04 14.10
C HIS A 269 11.86 -2.59 13.87
N HIS A 270 11.38 -1.94 12.78
CA HIS A 270 11.70 -0.54 12.47
C HIS A 270 10.59 0.14 11.68
N LEU A 271 10.39 1.42 11.97
CA LEU A 271 9.48 2.32 11.25
C LEU A 271 10.22 3.62 10.91
N SER A 272 10.09 4.08 9.69
CA SER A 272 10.56 5.42 9.31
C SER A 272 9.80 5.99 8.13
N VAL A 273 9.78 7.31 8.04
CA VAL A 273 9.21 8.08 6.93
C VAL A 273 10.23 9.12 6.50
N ARG A 274 10.41 9.30 5.19
CA ARG A 274 11.31 10.31 4.63
C ARG A 274 10.64 11.08 3.51
N GLY A 275 10.97 12.38 3.42
CA GLY A 275 10.69 13.19 2.24
C GLY A 275 11.91 13.29 1.34
N GLU A 276 11.67 13.53 0.04
CA GLU A 276 12.66 13.73 -1.02
C GLU A 276 12.10 14.71 -2.03
N ASP A 277 12.70 14.88 -3.19
CA ASP A 277 12.31 15.78 -4.27
C ASP A 277 10.83 15.56 -4.71
N PRO A 278 9.92 16.52 -4.46
CA PRO A 278 8.51 16.37 -4.78
C PRO A 278 8.22 16.39 -6.29
N ILE A 279 9.17 16.84 -7.12
CA ILE A 279 9.02 16.88 -8.57
C ILE A 279 9.26 15.49 -9.16
N ARG A 280 10.34 14.79 -8.75
CA ARG A 280 10.53 13.38 -9.07
C ARG A 280 9.53 12.49 -8.33
N MET A 281 8.97 12.98 -7.24
CA MET A 281 7.87 12.43 -6.48
C MET A 281 8.07 10.97 -6.01
N LEU A 282 8.42 10.06 -6.92
CA LEU A 282 8.40 8.62 -6.69
C LEU A 282 9.77 8.00 -6.38
N SER A 283 10.83 8.83 -6.25
CA SER A 283 12.20 8.36 -5.93
C SER A 283 12.48 8.24 -4.42
N ALA A 284 11.58 8.69 -3.57
CA ALA A 284 11.77 8.70 -2.12
C ALA A 284 12.07 7.32 -1.47
N PRO A 285 11.59 6.16 -1.99
CA PRO A 285 11.96 4.84 -1.47
C PRO A 285 13.48 4.59 -1.44
N LEU A 286 14.25 5.18 -2.37
CA LEU A 286 15.70 4.99 -2.43
C LEU A 286 16.40 5.53 -1.16
N PRO A 287 16.36 6.84 -0.86
CA PRO A 287 16.96 7.37 0.36
C PRO A 287 16.26 6.88 1.64
N ALA A 288 14.95 6.58 1.58
CA ALA A 288 14.22 6.08 2.73
C ALA A 288 14.70 4.69 3.17
N THR A 289 14.93 3.78 2.22
CA THR A 289 15.47 2.44 2.49
C THR A 289 16.86 2.54 3.13
N ALA A 290 17.77 3.31 2.55
CA ALA A 290 19.11 3.50 3.10
C ALA A 290 19.07 4.07 4.52
N TYR A 291 18.18 5.04 4.76
CA TYR A 291 17.98 5.61 6.09
C TYR A 291 17.45 4.57 7.09
N ALA A 292 16.44 3.81 6.71
CA ALA A 292 15.81 2.81 7.58
C ALA A 292 16.80 1.71 7.98
N LEU A 293 17.53 1.15 7.03
CA LEU A 293 18.54 0.12 7.28
C LEU A 293 19.63 0.63 8.20
N LYS A 294 20.15 1.84 7.95
CA LYS A 294 21.15 2.48 8.83
C LYS A 294 20.62 2.65 10.26
N LYS A 295 19.37 3.09 10.43
CA LYS A 295 18.76 3.31 11.75
C LYS A 295 18.47 2.00 12.48
N ALA A 296 18.10 0.96 11.75
CA ALA A 296 17.88 -0.39 12.29
C ALA A 296 19.22 -1.13 12.59
N GLY A 297 20.36 -0.59 12.14
CA GLY A 297 21.66 -1.27 12.25
C GLY A 297 21.75 -2.51 11.35
N MET A 298 21.03 -2.49 10.22
CA MET A 298 20.90 -3.60 9.28
C MET A 298 21.45 -3.24 7.90
N THR A 299 21.67 -4.26 7.11
CA THR A 299 21.97 -4.19 5.67
C THR A 299 20.87 -4.91 4.89
N LEU A 300 20.89 -4.83 3.55
CA LEU A 300 19.93 -5.60 2.73
C LEU A 300 20.17 -7.12 2.79
N ASP A 301 21.38 -7.55 3.13
CA ASP A 301 21.70 -8.98 3.29
C ASP A 301 20.96 -9.61 4.47
N ASP A 302 20.61 -8.79 5.47
CA ASP A 302 19.81 -9.22 6.63
C ASP A 302 18.32 -9.37 6.31
N ILE A 303 17.86 -8.89 5.13
CA ILE A 303 16.46 -8.91 4.71
C ILE A 303 16.20 -10.12 3.82
N ASP A 304 15.24 -10.95 4.22
CA ASP A 304 14.83 -12.14 3.49
C ASP A 304 13.90 -11.82 2.32
N LEU A 305 12.93 -10.92 2.55
CA LEU A 305 11.93 -10.52 1.57
C LEU A 305 11.69 -9.01 1.57
N VAL A 306 11.42 -8.46 0.38
CA VAL A 306 11.07 -7.05 0.21
C VAL A 306 9.76 -6.93 -0.55
N GLU A 307 8.85 -6.12 -0.03
CA GLU A 307 7.68 -5.61 -0.75
C GLU A 307 7.88 -4.12 -1.03
N ILE A 308 8.09 -3.76 -2.28
CA ILE A 308 8.12 -2.37 -2.76
C ILE A 308 6.97 -2.12 -3.71
N ASN A 309 6.15 -1.10 -3.45
CA ASN A 309 4.98 -0.84 -4.28
C ASN A 309 5.35 -0.53 -5.74
N GLU A 310 4.77 -1.25 -6.68
CA GLU A 310 4.95 -1.08 -8.11
C GLU A 310 4.01 0.01 -8.67
N ALA A 311 4.10 1.24 -8.15
CA ALA A 311 3.32 2.33 -8.72
C ALA A 311 3.58 2.48 -10.23
N PHE A 312 4.85 2.39 -10.60
CA PHE A 312 5.37 2.31 -11.97
C PHE A 312 6.63 1.46 -11.98
N ALA A 313 6.87 0.70 -13.03
CA ALA A 313 8.05 -0.15 -13.16
C ALA A 313 9.40 0.57 -12.92
N PRO A 314 9.63 1.81 -13.41
CA PRO A 314 10.89 2.50 -13.18
C PRO A 314 11.18 2.80 -11.71
N VAL A 315 10.17 2.88 -10.85
CA VAL A 315 10.37 3.08 -9.40
C VAL A 315 11.14 1.90 -8.80
N VAL A 316 10.66 0.68 -9.06
CA VAL A 316 11.29 -0.53 -8.54
C VAL A 316 12.62 -0.81 -9.23
N LEU A 317 12.71 -0.61 -10.54
CA LEU A 317 13.94 -0.81 -11.30
C LEU A 317 15.05 0.15 -10.86
N ALA A 318 14.72 1.43 -10.58
CA ALA A 318 15.68 2.39 -10.02
C ALA A 318 16.12 1.97 -8.61
N TRP A 319 15.18 1.51 -7.79
CA TRP A 319 15.47 1.03 -6.44
C TRP A 319 16.41 -0.19 -6.47
N LEU A 320 16.14 -1.19 -7.32
CA LEU A 320 17.00 -2.37 -7.52
C LEU A 320 18.41 -1.96 -7.97
N LYS A 321 18.50 -1.01 -8.92
CA LYS A 321 19.77 -0.53 -9.47
C LYS A 321 20.64 0.19 -8.42
N GLU A 322 20.02 1.01 -7.55
CA GLU A 322 20.74 1.76 -6.52
C GLU A 322 21.11 0.92 -5.30
N THR A 323 20.24 -0.02 -4.93
CA THR A 323 20.44 -0.82 -3.72
C THR A 323 21.26 -2.08 -3.95
N GLY A 324 21.29 -2.57 -5.18
CA GLY A 324 21.91 -3.86 -5.52
C GLY A 324 21.14 -5.07 -4.94
N ALA A 325 19.89 -4.87 -4.52
CA ALA A 325 19.06 -5.94 -3.96
C ALA A 325 18.84 -7.08 -4.97
N ASP A 326 18.79 -8.31 -4.46
CA ASP A 326 18.46 -9.48 -5.26
C ASP A 326 17.00 -9.40 -5.76
N PRO A 327 16.76 -9.31 -7.08
CA PRO A 327 15.40 -9.25 -7.63
C PRO A 327 14.52 -10.45 -7.29
N GLU A 328 15.12 -11.59 -6.90
CA GLU A 328 14.36 -12.78 -6.53
C GLU A 328 13.83 -12.73 -5.10
N LYS A 329 14.28 -11.77 -4.29
CA LYS A 329 13.74 -11.47 -2.95
C LYS A 329 12.68 -10.35 -2.97
N VAL A 330 12.45 -9.69 -4.12
CA VAL A 330 11.62 -8.48 -4.24
C VAL A 330 10.32 -8.81 -4.96
N ASN A 331 9.17 -8.49 -4.32
CA ASN A 331 7.83 -8.69 -4.87
C ASN A 331 7.66 -10.11 -5.44
N VAL A 332 7.99 -11.11 -4.66
CA VAL A 332 8.08 -12.51 -5.10
C VAL A 332 6.76 -13.10 -5.57
N ASN A 333 5.64 -12.50 -5.16
CA ASN A 333 4.28 -12.86 -5.55
C ASN A 333 3.66 -11.88 -6.55
N GLY A 334 4.49 -11.10 -7.26
CA GLY A 334 4.03 -9.99 -8.10
C GLY A 334 3.68 -8.76 -7.27
N GLY A 335 3.38 -7.65 -7.91
CA GLY A 335 3.09 -6.38 -7.25
C GLY A 335 1.95 -5.62 -7.92
N ALA A 336 1.86 -4.32 -7.67
CA ALA A 336 0.73 -3.48 -8.05
C ALA A 336 0.47 -3.39 -9.57
N ILE A 337 1.47 -3.61 -10.40
CA ILE A 337 1.29 -3.69 -11.86
C ILE A 337 0.38 -4.86 -12.23
N ALA A 338 0.53 -6.00 -11.54
CA ALA A 338 -0.29 -7.18 -11.76
C ALA A 338 -1.51 -7.21 -10.83
N LEU A 339 -1.31 -7.07 -9.52
CA LEU A 339 -2.31 -7.27 -8.49
C LEU A 339 -3.21 -6.05 -8.24
N GLY A 340 -2.80 -4.86 -8.70
CA GLY A 340 -3.55 -3.63 -8.48
C GLY A 340 -3.09 -2.83 -7.27
N HIS A 341 -3.58 -1.58 -7.20
CA HIS A 341 -3.16 -0.57 -6.23
C HIS A 341 -4.37 0.21 -5.69
N PRO A 342 -5.21 -0.40 -4.83
CA PRO A 342 -6.23 0.36 -4.12
C PRO A 342 -5.53 1.29 -3.13
N LEU A 343 -5.36 2.56 -3.50
CA LEU A 343 -4.41 3.51 -2.91
C LEU A 343 -4.40 3.50 -1.38
N GLY A 344 -5.56 3.74 -0.75
CA GLY A 344 -5.68 3.79 0.70
C GLY A 344 -5.40 2.46 1.41
N ALA A 345 -5.62 1.33 0.73
CA ALA A 345 -5.45 -0.01 1.31
C ALA A 345 -4.08 -0.64 1.05
N THR A 346 -3.32 -0.12 0.08
CA THR A 346 -2.13 -0.84 -0.42
C THR A 346 -1.06 -1.06 0.64
N GLY A 347 -0.83 -0.11 1.55
CA GLY A 347 0.22 -0.24 2.56
C GLY A 347 0.03 -1.46 3.46
N THR A 348 -1.16 -1.64 4.02
CA THR A 348 -1.48 -2.81 4.85
C THR A 348 -1.68 -4.09 4.02
N LYS A 349 -2.11 -3.97 2.76
CA LYS A 349 -2.16 -5.12 1.83
C LYS A 349 -0.74 -5.69 1.58
N LEU A 350 0.24 -4.84 1.29
CA LEU A 350 1.63 -5.29 1.09
C LEU A 350 2.22 -5.90 2.37
N MET A 351 1.92 -5.31 3.53
CA MET A 351 2.36 -5.86 4.82
C MET A 351 1.73 -7.23 5.10
N THR A 352 0.45 -7.40 4.77
CA THR A 352 -0.24 -8.70 4.87
C THR A 352 0.44 -9.75 4.01
N THR A 353 0.70 -9.45 2.74
CA THR A 353 1.40 -10.36 1.82
C THR A 353 2.82 -10.67 2.30
N LEU A 354 3.58 -9.65 2.74
CA LEU A 354 4.94 -9.82 3.27
C LEU A 354 4.98 -10.77 4.48
N LEU A 355 4.07 -10.57 5.44
CA LEU A 355 3.99 -11.42 6.63
C LEU A 355 3.69 -12.89 6.27
N HIS A 356 2.66 -13.13 5.45
CA HIS A 356 2.29 -14.48 5.05
C HIS A 356 3.38 -15.17 4.22
N GLU A 357 4.11 -14.42 3.39
CA GLU A 357 5.20 -14.96 2.60
C GLU A 357 6.45 -15.28 3.45
N LEU A 358 6.76 -14.45 4.46
CA LEU A 358 7.79 -14.77 5.46
C LEU A 358 7.45 -16.07 6.20
N GLU A 359 6.19 -16.25 6.62
CA GLU A 359 5.74 -17.49 7.25
C GLU A 359 5.86 -18.68 6.31
N ARG A 360 5.46 -18.54 5.06
CA ARG A 360 5.52 -19.60 4.05
C ARG A 360 6.94 -20.05 3.73
N THR A 361 7.88 -19.11 3.66
CA THR A 361 9.28 -19.38 3.29
C THR A 361 10.21 -19.66 4.46
N GLY A 362 9.75 -19.38 5.69
CA GLY A 362 10.58 -19.46 6.89
C GLY A 362 11.54 -18.27 7.04
N GLY A 363 11.40 -17.20 6.22
CA GLY A 363 12.18 -15.98 6.33
C GLY A 363 11.94 -15.27 7.67
N ARG A 364 12.92 -14.51 8.15
CA ARG A 364 12.86 -13.82 9.44
C ARG A 364 12.53 -12.34 9.28
N PHE A 365 13.28 -11.62 8.44
CA PHE A 365 13.11 -10.18 8.28
C PHE A 365 12.48 -9.82 6.93
N GLY A 366 11.45 -8.99 6.97
CA GLY A 366 10.82 -8.42 5.79
C GLY A 366 10.87 -6.90 5.81
N LEU A 367 11.13 -6.30 4.65
CA LEU A 367 11.12 -4.85 4.45
C LEU A 367 10.00 -4.46 3.51
N GLN A 368 9.19 -3.50 3.91
CA GLN A 368 8.19 -2.87 3.05
C GLN A 368 8.52 -1.40 2.82
N THR A 369 8.41 -0.94 1.58
CA THR A 369 8.49 0.49 1.24
C THR A 369 7.57 0.84 0.09
N MET A 370 7.21 2.12 -0.01
CA MET A 370 6.41 2.62 -1.13
C MET A 370 6.65 4.10 -1.37
N CYS A 371 6.54 4.50 -2.65
CA CYS A 371 6.55 5.90 -3.04
C CYS A 371 5.17 6.53 -2.83
N GLU A 372 5.15 7.81 -2.46
CA GLU A 372 3.94 8.53 -2.11
C GLU A 372 3.91 9.90 -2.80
N GLY A 373 2.73 10.37 -3.10
CA GLY A 373 2.54 11.72 -3.62
C GLY A 373 3.22 12.77 -2.73
N GLY A 374 3.79 13.81 -3.36
CA GLY A 374 4.55 14.84 -2.64
C GLY A 374 6.02 14.50 -2.38
N GLY A 375 6.53 13.39 -2.91
CA GLY A 375 7.94 13.02 -2.76
C GLY A 375 8.26 12.42 -1.39
N GLN A 376 7.46 11.46 -0.93
CA GLN A 376 7.62 10.83 0.38
C GLN A 376 7.71 9.31 0.24
N ALA A 377 8.20 8.64 1.28
CA ALA A 377 8.19 7.19 1.40
C ALA A 377 8.16 6.74 2.86
N ASN A 378 7.32 5.75 3.15
CA ASN A 378 7.37 4.96 4.36
C ASN A 378 8.32 3.75 4.17
N VAL A 379 8.99 3.35 5.24
CA VAL A 379 9.71 2.08 5.34
C VAL A 379 9.33 1.40 6.64
N THR A 380 8.96 0.13 6.54
CA THR A 380 8.67 -0.74 7.68
C THR A 380 9.54 -1.98 7.59
N ILE A 381 10.21 -2.35 8.67
CA ILE A 381 10.89 -3.64 8.79
C ILE A 381 10.16 -4.43 9.87
N ILE A 382 9.76 -5.64 9.54
CA ILE A 382 9.16 -6.59 10.49
C ILE A 382 10.09 -7.78 10.70
N GLU A 383 10.00 -8.37 11.89
CA GLU A 383 10.64 -9.61 12.24
C GLU A 383 9.55 -10.65 12.50
N ARG A 384 9.52 -11.74 11.70
CA ARG A 384 8.64 -12.89 11.95
C ARG A 384 9.09 -13.63 13.20
N LEU A 385 8.14 -14.05 14.02
CA LEU A 385 8.36 -14.78 15.27
C LEU A 385 8.18 -16.30 15.12
#